data_6855decbeaa0dcf049afff40626c8855
#
_entry.id   6855decbeaa0dcf049afff40626c8855
#
_cell.length_a   1.000
_cell.length_b   1.000
_cell.length_c   1.000
_cell.angle_alpha   90.00
_cell.angle_beta   90.00
_cell.angle_gamma   90.00
#
_symmetry.space_group_name_H-M   'P 1'
#
loop_
_entity.id
_entity.type
_entity.pdbx_description
1 polymer ?
#
loop_
_entity_poly.entity_id
_entity_poly.type
_entity_poly.pdbx_seq_one_letter_code
_entity_poly.pdbx_strand_id
1 'polypeptide(L)'
;MSFTAYRLPPTARILSLMRIARTTLLAVSLASAVGCRDARSRAAAPTVVVSYAGSLAHPFAAALDEYARRTGVRVVTQSAGSLEAARRITELGDVPDLIALADEDVFASLLVPRHVDRYTVFARNRMVIAYTPSSRHADALDSASWWRTLARPDVEVGRSDPSLDPNGYRTLLVLRLTERQYGEPGLERSVLARSPARNVRPKSSDLVALLQAGALDYAFAYESVARSAGLRWLALPSSIDLGDEARAADYARAAVRVAGASPGDSITVHGAPIHYALAVPLRAPHAAEGERLRDFLLSPIGRRLLTQGGLDVVSAP
;
A
#
# COMPACT_ATOMS: atom_id res chain seq x y z
N MET A 1 -50.96 11.77 40.35
CA MET A 1 -50.81 12.97 41.19
C MET A 1 -49.54 13.68 40.68
N SER A 2 -49.44 14.87 40.19
CA SER A 2 -50.33 15.99 39.90
C SER A 2 -49.78 16.69 38.65
N PHE A 3 -50.67 17.08 37.78
CA PHE A 3 -50.40 17.96 36.64
C PHE A 3 -50.13 19.38 37.16
N THR A 4 -49.17 20.10 36.54
CA THR A 4 -49.19 21.56 36.57
C THR A 4 -48.84 22.10 35.17
N ALA A 5 -49.89 22.63 34.56
CA ALA A 5 -49.85 23.39 33.30
C ALA A 5 -49.38 24.81 33.57
N TYR A 6 -48.60 25.40 32.66
CA TYR A 6 -48.33 26.84 32.64
C TYR A 6 -48.91 27.48 31.38
N ARG A 7 -49.78 28.50 31.65
CA ARG A 7 -50.54 29.30 30.66
C ARG A 7 -49.68 30.35 30.01
N LEU A 8 -50.00 30.59 28.75
CA LEU A 8 -49.62 31.82 27.98
C LEU A 8 -50.57 32.99 28.36
N PRO A 9 -50.08 34.22 28.32
CA PRO A 9 -50.95 35.43 28.23
C PRO A 9 -50.85 36.11 26.88
N PRO A 10 -51.78 37.05 26.60
CA PRO A 10 -52.29 37.26 25.25
C PRO A 10 -51.81 38.56 24.57
N THR A 11 -52.03 38.56 23.29
CA THR A 11 -52.08 39.64 22.30
C THR A 11 -52.41 41.06 22.79
N ALA A 12 -51.63 42.05 22.33
CA ALA A 12 -52.12 43.41 22.19
C ALA A 12 -51.67 44.02 20.81
N ARG A 13 -52.66 44.35 20.04
CA ARG A 13 -52.62 45.14 18.79
C ARG A 13 -52.20 46.58 19.11
N ILE A 14 -51.43 47.20 18.25
CA ILE A 14 -51.58 48.61 17.90
C ILE A 14 -51.30 48.79 16.41
N LEU A 15 -52.37 49.11 15.70
CA LEU A 15 -52.42 49.75 14.37
C LEU A 15 -52.24 51.29 14.54
N SER A 16 -51.66 51.87 13.51
CA SER A 16 -51.79 53.25 13.05
C SER A 16 -50.47 53.99 13.00
N LEU A 17 -49.99 54.33 11.84
CA LEU A 17 -50.17 55.58 11.11
C LEU A 17 -49.46 55.58 9.77
N MET A 18 -50.27 55.68 8.74
CA MET A 18 -49.85 55.98 7.35
C MET A 18 -49.59 57.45 7.17
N ARG A 19 -48.71 57.69 6.21
CA ARG A 19 -48.61 58.85 5.31
C ARG A 19 -47.41 59.77 5.49
N ILE A 20 -46.92 60.13 4.29
CA ILE A 20 -46.06 61.25 3.86
C ILE A 20 -44.56 60.89 3.83
N ALA A 21 -44.01 60.55 2.68
CA ALA A 21 -43.42 61.37 1.68
C ALA A 21 -42.93 60.55 0.48
N ARG A 22 -43.63 60.70 -0.62
CA ARG A 22 -43.09 60.45 -1.98
C ARG A 22 -42.23 61.65 -2.31
N THR A 23 -41.05 61.38 -2.85
CA THR A 23 -40.13 62.25 -3.65
C THR A 23 -38.73 62.26 -3.01
N THR A 24 -37.89 61.39 -3.51
CA THR A 24 -36.44 61.50 -3.78
C THR A 24 -35.86 60.11 -3.95
N LEU A 25 -36.16 59.44 -5.04
CA LEU A 25 -35.59 58.15 -5.39
C LEU A 25 -35.30 58.14 -6.90
N LEU A 26 -34.28 58.84 -7.33
CA LEU A 26 -33.72 58.65 -8.67
C LEU A 26 -32.31 59.25 -8.77
N ALA A 27 -31.32 58.71 -8.08
CA ALA A 27 -29.90 59.01 -8.33
C ALA A 27 -28.90 58.23 -7.51
N VAL A 28 -29.11 56.93 -7.19
CA VAL A 28 -28.04 56.09 -6.63
C VAL A 28 -28.16 54.63 -7.14
N SER A 29 -28.43 54.42 -8.40
CA SER A 29 -28.52 53.05 -8.96
C SER A 29 -27.52 52.77 -10.09
N LEU A 30 -26.38 53.40 -10.11
CA LEU A 30 -25.36 53.17 -11.17
C LEU A 30 -23.92 53.00 -10.66
N ALA A 31 -23.72 52.62 -9.42
CA ALA A 31 -22.35 52.41 -8.87
C ALA A 31 -22.11 51.01 -8.23
N SER A 32 -22.99 50.03 -8.47
CA SER A 32 -22.82 48.67 -7.89
C SER A 32 -22.59 47.56 -8.91
N ALA A 33 -22.19 47.89 -10.15
CA ALA A 33 -21.98 46.90 -11.22
C ALA A 33 -20.51 46.64 -11.56
N VAL A 34 -19.54 46.98 -10.71
CA VAL A 34 -18.10 46.76 -10.98
C VAL A 34 -17.43 45.92 -9.86
N GLY A 35 -18.17 45.16 -9.08
CA GLY A 35 -17.63 44.39 -7.96
C GLY A 35 -17.77 42.83 -8.06
N CYS A 36 -18.19 42.28 -9.21
CA CYS A 36 -18.34 40.84 -9.38
C CYS A 36 -17.57 40.29 -10.59
N ARG A 37 -16.32 40.64 -10.70
CA ARG A 37 -15.36 39.96 -11.56
C ARG A 37 -14.19 39.57 -10.67
N ASP A 38 -14.17 38.35 -10.23
CA ASP A 38 -13.09 37.46 -9.94
C ASP A 38 -13.40 36.48 -8.78
N ALA A 39 -14.66 36.03 -8.67
CA ALA A 39 -14.90 34.70 -8.18
C ALA A 39 -14.64 33.74 -9.36
N ARG A 40 -13.43 33.73 -9.89
CA ARG A 40 -12.97 32.55 -10.62
C ARG A 40 -13.20 31.40 -9.66
N SER A 41 -14.22 30.60 -9.92
CA SER A 41 -14.39 29.26 -9.36
C SER A 41 -13.00 28.66 -9.41
N ARG A 42 -12.33 28.57 -8.28
CA ARG A 42 -11.08 27.85 -8.18
C ARG A 42 -11.51 26.42 -8.46
N ALA A 43 -11.38 26.01 -9.71
CA ALA A 43 -11.61 24.64 -10.09
C ALA A 43 -10.86 23.79 -9.07
N ALA A 44 -11.57 22.86 -8.43
CA ALA A 44 -10.93 21.97 -7.45
C ALA A 44 -9.69 21.37 -8.12
N ALA A 45 -8.58 21.37 -7.41
CA ALA A 45 -7.34 20.82 -7.95
C ALA A 45 -7.62 19.41 -8.48
N PRO A 46 -7.17 19.06 -9.67
CA PRO A 46 -7.34 17.71 -10.20
C PRO A 46 -6.80 16.70 -9.17
N THR A 47 -7.49 15.59 -9.03
CA THR A 47 -7.15 14.56 -8.04
C THR A 47 -6.75 13.30 -8.76
N VAL A 48 -5.73 12.61 -8.26
CA VAL A 48 -5.33 11.27 -8.69
C VAL A 48 -5.33 10.31 -7.50
N VAL A 49 -5.97 9.15 -7.65
CA VAL A 49 -6.03 8.09 -6.65
C VAL A 49 -4.99 7.04 -6.99
N VAL A 50 -4.10 6.76 -6.05
CA VAL A 50 -3.01 5.78 -6.19
C VAL A 50 -3.22 4.65 -5.20
N SER A 51 -3.46 3.44 -5.69
CA SER A 51 -3.48 2.22 -4.89
C SER A 51 -2.13 1.52 -4.98
N TYR A 52 -1.51 1.20 -3.85
CA TYR A 52 -0.19 0.57 -3.86
C TYR A 52 0.02 -0.44 -2.74
N ALA A 53 0.94 -1.40 -3.01
CA ALA A 53 1.40 -2.35 -2.01
C ALA A 53 2.00 -1.65 -0.80
N GLY A 54 1.72 -2.12 0.42
CA GLY A 54 2.19 -1.51 1.67
C GLY A 54 3.70 -1.25 1.71
N SER A 55 4.51 -2.11 1.10
CA SER A 55 5.96 -1.96 0.99
C SER A 55 6.40 -0.76 0.13
N LEU A 56 5.50 -0.17 -0.66
CA LEU A 56 5.76 1.03 -1.47
C LEU A 56 5.45 2.34 -0.72
N ALA A 57 4.84 2.29 0.47
CA ALA A 57 4.41 3.50 1.18
C ALA A 57 5.55 4.49 1.39
N HIS A 58 6.68 4.03 1.93
CA HIS A 58 7.84 4.90 2.15
C HIS A 58 8.54 5.31 0.84
N PRO A 59 8.86 4.39 -0.09
CA PRO A 59 9.48 4.77 -1.36
C PRO A 59 8.65 5.75 -2.20
N PHE A 60 7.34 5.64 -2.17
CA PHE A 60 6.45 6.50 -2.95
C PHE A 60 6.24 7.89 -2.34
N ALA A 61 6.40 8.05 -1.03
CA ALA A 61 6.07 9.30 -0.33
C ALA A 61 6.72 10.52 -1.00
N ALA A 62 8.05 10.57 -1.09
CA ALA A 62 8.77 11.69 -1.67
C ALA A 62 8.46 11.89 -3.17
N ALA A 63 8.24 10.81 -3.92
CA ALA A 63 7.93 10.89 -5.34
C ALA A 63 6.52 11.46 -5.58
N LEU A 64 5.53 11.05 -4.81
CA LEU A 64 4.15 11.54 -4.89
C LEU A 64 4.04 13.01 -4.43
N ASP A 65 4.76 13.38 -3.37
CA ASP A 65 4.83 14.76 -2.90
C ASP A 65 5.47 15.68 -3.96
N GLU A 66 6.56 15.24 -4.59
CA GLU A 66 7.22 15.99 -5.66
C GLU A 66 6.32 16.14 -6.90
N TYR A 67 5.57 15.07 -7.25
CA TYR A 67 4.58 15.15 -8.32
C TYR A 67 3.49 16.18 -8.01
N ALA A 68 2.89 16.09 -6.82
CA ALA A 68 1.87 17.03 -6.36
C ALA A 68 2.38 18.48 -6.37
N ARG A 69 3.61 18.71 -5.89
CA ARG A 69 4.24 20.03 -5.88
C ARG A 69 4.46 20.61 -7.28
N ARG A 70 4.83 19.77 -8.25
CA ARG A 70 5.09 20.22 -9.64
C ARG A 70 3.84 20.49 -10.44
N THR A 71 2.81 19.70 -10.21
CA THR A 71 1.60 19.68 -11.06
C THR A 71 0.42 20.42 -10.44
N GLY A 72 0.43 20.63 -9.11
CA GLY A 72 -0.73 21.12 -8.37
C GLY A 72 -1.85 20.08 -8.23
N VAL A 73 -1.62 18.83 -8.64
CA VAL A 73 -2.57 17.72 -8.51
C VAL A 73 -2.60 17.22 -7.07
N ARG A 74 -3.79 16.97 -6.54
CA ARG A 74 -3.95 16.33 -5.24
C ARG A 74 -3.81 14.81 -5.38
N VAL A 75 -2.82 14.24 -4.73
CA VAL A 75 -2.60 12.78 -4.69
C VAL A 75 -3.33 12.19 -3.48
N VAL A 76 -4.18 11.20 -3.72
CA VAL A 76 -4.86 10.41 -2.68
C VAL A 76 -4.30 9.00 -2.73
N THR A 77 -3.85 8.48 -1.60
CA THR A 77 -3.18 7.18 -1.52
C THR A 77 -4.03 6.15 -0.79
N GLN A 78 -4.01 4.92 -1.30
CA GLN A 78 -4.63 3.73 -0.71
C GLN A 78 -3.55 2.65 -0.58
N SER A 79 -3.23 2.24 0.64
CA SER A 79 -2.21 1.21 0.90
C SER A 79 -2.86 -0.09 1.34
N ALA A 80 -2.53 -1.20 0.67
CA ALA A 80 -3.07 -2.54 0.95
C ALA A 80 -2.03 -3.63 0.67
N GLY A 81 -2.33 -4.89 0.93
CA GLY A 81 -1.59 -6.01 0.33
C GLY A 81 -1.87 -6.06 -1.18
N SER A 82 -0.92 -6.54 -1.98
CA SER A 82 -1.08 -6.51 -3.46
C SER A 82 -2.28 -7.33 -3.95
N LEU A 83 -2.54 -8.48 -3.36
CA LEU A 83 -3.72 -9.31 -3.69
C LEU A 83 -5.01 -8.61 -3.25
N GLU A 84 -5.02 -7.99 -2.08
CA GLU A 84 -6.14 -7.20 -1.61
C GLU A 84 -6.42 -6.02 -2.55
N ALA A 85 -5.39 -5.26 -2.93
CA ALA A 85 -5.53 -4.13 -3.86
C ALA A 85 -6.09 -4.56 -5.22
N ALA A 86 -5.61 -5.68 -5.77
CA ALA A 86 -6.12 -6.23 -7.01
C ALA A 86 -7.60 -6.66 -6.90
N ARG A 87 -7.98 -7.32 -5.78
CA ARG A 87 -9.36 -7.75 -5.54
C ARG A 87 -10.32 -6.59 -5.34
N ARG A 88 -9.90 -5.48 -4.78
CA ARG A 88 -10.73 -4.27 -4.74
C ARG A 88 -11.19 -3.85 -6.14
N ILE A 89 -10.34 -4.00 -7.14
CA ILE A 89 -10.71 -3.74 -8.54
C ILE A 89 -11.63 -4.83 -9.07
N THR A 90 -11.26 -6.12 -8.90
CA THR A 90 -11.94 -7.23 -9.55
C THR A 90 -13.28 -7.58 -8.91
N GLU A 91 -13.41 -7.43 -7.59
CA GLU A 91 -14.57 -7.86 -6.80
C GLU A 91 -15.46 -6.68 -6.36
N LEU A 92 -14.86 -5.52 -6.04
CA LEU A 92 -15.59 -4.37 -5.51
C LEU A 92 -15.78 -3.24 -6.54
N GLY A 93 -15.08 -3.29 -7.68
CA GLY A 93 -15.11 -2.21 -8.66
C GLY A 93 -14.47 -0.90 -8.17
N ASP A 94 -13.67 -0.95 -7.10
CA ASP A 94 -12.91 0.18 -6.56
C ASP A 94 -11.65 0.38 -7.43
N VAL A 95 -11.78 1.19 -8.47
CA VAL A 95 -10.74 1.38 -9.48
C VAL A 95 -9.94 2.65 -9.20
N PRO A 96 -8.63 2.56 -8.87
CA PRO A 96 -7.75 3.72 -8.75
C PRO A 96 -7.34 4.28 -10.11
N ASP A 97 -6.68 5.45 -10.11
CA ASP A 97 -6.09 6.02 -11.31
C ASP A 97 -4.71 5.41 -11.63
N LEU A 98 -4.01 4.93 -10.62
CA LEU A 98 -2.76 4.16 -10.75
C LEU A 98 -2.75 3.04 -9.72
N ILE A 99 -2.31 1.85 -10.13
CA ILE A 99 -2.06 0.72 -9.23
C ILE A 99 -0.58 0.31 -9.31
N ALA A 100 0.06 0.10 -8.15
CA ALA A 100 1.45 -0.35 -8.04
C ALA A 100 1.56 -1.50 -7.02
N LEU A 101 2.01 -2.65 -7.47
CA LEU A 101 2.02 -3.89 -6.69
C LEU A 101 3.43 -4.42 -6.48
N ALA A 102 3.60 -5.19 -5.41
CA ALA A 102 4.87 -5.82 -5.03
C ALA A 102 5.09 -7.17 -5.74
N ASP A 103 4.24 -7.51 -6.70
CA ASP A 103 4.34 -8.71 -7.48
C ASP A 103 3.70 -8.53 -8.87
N GLU A 104 4.47 -8.74 -9.93
CA GLU A 104 3.99 -8.68 -11.30
C GLU A 104 3.01 -9.81 -11.64
N ASP A 105 3.15 -10.99 -11.03
CA ASP A 105 2.26 -12.13 -11.24
C ASP A 105 0.82 -11.84 -10.79
N VAL A 106 0.63 -10.91 -9.85
CA VAL A 106 -0.71 -10.43 -9.46
C VAL A 106 -1.38 -9.69 -10.62
N PHE A 107 -0.63 -8.92 -11.41
CA PHE A 107 -1.15 -8.32 -12.64
C PHE A 107 -1.54 -9.41 -13.64
N ALA A 108 -0.64 -10.34 -13.92
CA ALA A 108 -0.87 -11.39 -14.92
C ALA A 108 -2.05 -12.30 -14.56
N SER A 109 -2.21 -12.64 -13.27
CA SER A 109 -3.23 -13.60 -12.83
C SER A 109 -4.60 -13.00 -12.51
N LEU A 110 -4.66 -11.74 -12.06
CA LEU A 110 -5.91 -11.15 -11.57
C LEU A 110 -6.41 -9.96 -12.40
N LEU A 111 -5.52 -9.20 -13.03
CA LEU A 111 -5.89 -7.92 -13.63
C LEU A 111 -5.84 -7.93 -15.15
N VAL A 112 -4.88 -8.61 -15.78
CA VAL A 112 -4.75 -8.69 -17.23
C VAL A 112 -5.65 -9.79 -17.80
N PRO A 113 -6.33 -9.58 -18.92
CA PRO A 113 -6.46 -8.33 -19.68
C PRO A 113 -7.70 -7.50 -19.29
N ARG A 114 -8.51 -7.95 -18.34
CA ARG A 114 -9.86 -7.39 -18.09
C ARG A 114 -9.85 -6.01 -17.43
N HIS A 115 -8.87 -5.76 -16.57
CA HIS A 115 -8.79 -4.55 -15.76
C HIS A 115 -7.60 -3.68 -16.10
N VAL A 116 -6.54 -4.28 -16.65
CA VAL A 116 -5.29 -3.65 -17.06
C VAL A 116 -4.89 -4.26 -18.40
N ASP A 117 -4.51 -3.43 -19.37
CA ASP A 117 -4.01 -3.87 -20.67
C ASP A 117 -2.56 -4.37 -20.56
N ARG A 118 -1.73 -3.59 -19.88
CA ARG A 118 -0.30 -3.83 -19.68
C ARG A 118 0.19 -3.24 -18.35
N TYR A 119 1.24 -3.80 -17.82
CA TYR A 119 1.94 -3.27 -16.66
C TYR A 119 3.43 -3.04 -16.99
N THR A 120 4.10 -2.25 -16.16
CA THR A 120 5.53 -1.99 -16.27
C THR A 120 6.23 -2.41 -14.99
N VAL A 121 7.20 -3.31 -15.09
CA VAL A 121 8.13 -3.61 -14.00
C VAL A 121 9.05 -2.41 -13.80
N PHE A 122 9.16 -1.91 -12.57
CA PHE A 122 9.93 -0.70 -12.28
C PHE A 122 10.97 -0.86 -11.17
N ALA A 123 10.85 -1.90 -10.34
CA ALA A 123 11.79 -2.15 -9.26
C ALA A 123 11.88 -3.64 -8.92
N ARG A 124 12.95 -4.03 -8.20
CA ARG A 124 13.21 -5.36 -7.65
C ARG A 124 13.29 -5.31 -6.14
N ASN A 125 13.26 -6.48 -5.54
CA ASN A 125 13.46 -6.64 -4.10
C ASN A 125 13.98 -8.04 -3.77
N ARG A 126 14.23 -8.29 -2.48
CA ARG A 126 14.53 -9.62 -1.94
C ARG A 126 13.94 -9.78 -0.55
N MET A 127 13.79 -11.04 -0.13
CA MET A 127 13.35 -11.38 1.21
C MET A 127 14.51 -11.35 2.19
N VAL A 128 14.24 -10.82 3.37
CA VAL A 128 15.17 -10.76 4.50
C VAL A 128 14.46 -11.12 5.80
N ILE A 129 15.21 -11.41 6.86
CA ILE A 129 14.68 -11.49 8.22
C ILE A 129 14.97 -10.16 8.92
N ALA A 130 13.93 -9.35 9.12
CA ALA A 130 14.02 -8.09 9.86
C ALA A 130 13.92 -8.31 11.37
N TYR A 131 14.67 -7.51 12.16
CA TYR A 131 14.70 -7.60 13.60
C TYR A 131 15.22 -6.28 14.23
N THR A 132 15.19 -6.20 15.54
CA THR A 132 15.76 -5.08 16.32
C THR A 132 16.92 -5.54 17.19
N PRO A 133 17.75 -4.64 17.72
CA PRO A 133 18.80 -5.03 18.67
C PRO A 133 18.29 -5.72 19.93
N SER A 134 17.02 -5.48 20.30
CA SER A 134 16.37 -6.09 21.46
C SER A 134 15.65 -7.41 21.17
N SER A 135 15.67 -7.88 19.92
CA SER A 135 15.08 -9.17 19.55
C SER A 135 15.78 -10.31 20.26
N ARG A 136 15.03 -11.28 20.76
CA ARG A 136 15.58 -12.43 21.48
C ARG A 136 16.53 -13.20 20.60
N HIS A 137 17.70 -13.54 21.13
CA HIS A 137 18.77 -14.28 20.42
C HIS A 137 19.32 -13.57 19.17
N ALA A 138 19.22 -12.23 19.10
CA ALA A 138 19.76 -11.46 17.96
C ALA A 138 21.25 -11.70 17.72
N ASP A 139 22.03 -11.90 18.80
CA ASP A 139 23.48 -12.18 18.73
C ASP A 139 23.81 -13.57 18.18
N ALA A 140 22.85 -14.52 18.22
CA ALA A 140 22.99 -15.87 17.69
C ALA A 140 22.41 -16.03 16.28
N LEU A 141 21.87 -14.96 15.72
CA LEU A 141 21.27 -14.99 14.38
C LEU A 141 22.36 -14.97 13.31
N ASP A 142 22.44 -16.03 12.52
CA ASP A 142 23.39 -16.15 11.40
C ASP A 142 22.71 -16.70 10.12
N SER A 143 23.35 -16.46 8.97
CA SER A 143 22.81 -16.80 7.65
C SER A 143 22.78 -18.32 7.36
N ALA A 144 23.53 -19.11 8.08
CA ALA A 144 23.61 -20.55 7.87
C ALA A 144 22.63 -21.36 8.73
N SER A 145 22.05 -20.73 9.78
CA SER A 145 21.19 -21.44 10.74
C SER A 145 20.01 -20.58 11.27
N TRP A 146 19.70 -19.48 10.63
CA TRP A 146 18.68 -18.49 11.06
C TRP A 146 17.34 -19.14 11.44
N TRP A 147 16.92 -20.16 10.73
CA TRP A 147 15.65 -20.86 11.00
C TRP A 147 15.61 -21.55 12.36
N ARG A 148 16.78 -21.98 12.88
CA ARG A 148 16.88 -22.57 14.22
C ARG A 148 16.60 -21.52 15.30
N THR A 149 17.07 -20.30 15.10
CA THR A 149 16.75 -19.18 15.97
C THR A 149 15.25 -18.84 15.90
N LEU A 150 14.68 -18.74 14.71
CA LEU A 150 13.25 -18.42 14.53
C LEU A 150 12.31 -19.52 15.04
N ALA A 151 12.76 -20.79 15.08
CA ALA A 151 11.97 -21.92 15.58
C ALA A 151 11.98 -22.07 17.11
N ARG A 152 12.76 -21.27 17.86
CA ARG A 152 12.85 -21.36 19.32
C ARG A 152 11.50 -21.08 20.00
N PRO A 153 11.16 -21.82 21.09
CA PRO A 153 9.84 -21.69 21.73
C PRO A 153 9.52 -20.30 22.30
N ASP A 154 10.54 -19.55 22.63
CA ASP A 154 10.47 -18.21 23.23
C ASP A 154 10.51 -17.07 22.22
N VAL A 155 10.53 -17.36 20.91
CA VAL A 155 10.62 -16.38 19.82
C VAL A 155 9.24 -16.14 19.20
N GLU A 156 8.92 -14.86 18.93
CA GLU A 156 7.72 -14.40 18.22
C GLU A 156 8.10 -13.95 16.81
N VAL A 157 7.54 -14.65 15.80
CA VAL A 157 7.81 -14.39 14.38
C VAL A 157 6.59 -13.76 13.72
N GLY A 158 6.81 -12.65 13.00
CA GLY A 158 5.79 -11.96 12.21
C GLY A 158 5.84 -12.32 10.73
N ARG A 159 4.69 -12.37 10.07
CA ARG A 159 4.54 -12.50 8.63
C ARG A 159 3.26 -11.82 8.15
N SER A 160 3.15 -11.53 6.88
CA SER A 160 1.88 -11.10 6.31
C SER A 160 0.99 -12.30 5.91
N ASP A 161 -0.29 -12.01 5.69
CA ASP A 161 -1.27 -13.01 5.25
C ASP A 161 -1.02 -13.37 3.79
N PRO A 162 -0.76 -14.64 3.47
CA PRO A 162 -0.47 -15.09 2.10
C PRO A 162 -1.66 -14.92 1.14
N SER A 163 -2.87 -14.76 1.68
CA SER A 163 -4.08 -14.52 0.86
C SER A 163 -4.28 -13.05 0.50
N LEU A 164 -3.54 -12.14 1.14
CA LEU A 164 -3.70 -10.68 0.96
C LEU A 164 -2.44 -10.00 0.43
N ASP A 165 -1.26 -10.50 0.81
CA ASP A 165 0.03 -9.85 0.55
C ASP A 165 1.06 -10.85 0.01
N PRO A 166 1.77 -10.53 -1.09
CA PRO A 166 2.85 -11.36 -1.64
C PRO A 166 3.96 -11.72 -0.65
N ASN A 167 4.31 -10.84 0.28
CA ASN A 167 5.30 -11.18 1.32
C ASN A 167 4.88 -12.41 2.12
N GLY A 168 3.57 -12.61 2.35
CA GLY A 168 3.04 -13.76 3.07
C GLY A 168 3.31 -15.08 2.36
N TYR A 169 2.96 -15.21 1.09
CA TYR A 169 3.26 -16.43 0.34
C TYR A 169 4.75 -16.58 0.01
N ARG A 170 5.49 -15.47 -0.16
CA ARG A 170 6.95 -15.49 -0.30
C ARG A 170 7.64 -16.00 0.96
N THR A 171 7.10 -15.68 2.14
CA THR A 171 7.55 -16.30 3.40
C THR A 171 7.47 -17.81 3.34
N LEU A 172 6.33 -18.36 2.87
CA LEU A 172 6.17 -19.82 2.73
C LEU A 172 7.12 -20.39 1.67
N LEU A 173 7.31 -19.71 0.55
CA LEU A 173 8.27 -20.10 -0.49
C LEU A 173 9.71 -20.14 0.04
N VAL A 174 10.14 -19.10 0.77
CA VAL A 174 11.47 -19.04 1.42
C VAL A 174 11.65 -20.22 2.37
N LEU A 175 10.66 -20.51 3.22
CA LEU A 175 10.76 -21.64 4.17
C LEU A 175 10.88 -22.99 3.43
N ARG A 176 10.11 -23.21 2.37
CA ARG A 176 10.20 -24.44 1.55
C ARG A 176 11.52 -24.55 0.80
N LEU A 177 12.04 -23.44 0.27
CA LEU A 177 13.38 -23.43 -0.34
C LEU A 177 14.46 -23.75 0.70
N THR A 178 14.30 -23.24 1.93
CA THR A 178 15.20 -23.51 3.05
C THR A 178 15.17 -24.98 3.45
N GLU A 179 13.99 -25.60 3.60
CA GLU A 179 13.87 -27.04 3.87
C GLU A 179 14.63 -27.88 2.83
N ARG A 180 14.46 -27.54 1.57
CA ARG A 180 15.12 -28.25 0.47
C ARG A 180 16.64 -28.06 0.47
N GLN A 181 17.08 -26.80 0.68
CA GLN A 181 18.51 -26.47 0.64
C GLN A 181 19.32 -27.15 1.75
N TYR A 182 18.74 -27.19 2.95
CA TYR A 182 19.46 -27.69 4.13
C TYR A 182 19.07 -29.10 4.51
N GLY A 183 18.12 -29.72 3.82
CA GLY A 183 17.67 -31.09 4.10
C GLY A 183 17.04 -31.25 5.49
N GLU A 184 16.31 -30.20 5.96
CA GLU A 184 15.71 -30.13 7.30
C GLU A 184 14.17 -30.27 7.23
N PRO A 185 13.60 -31.48 7.12
CA PRO A 185 12.16 -31.65 7.02
C PRO A 185 11.41 -31.12 8.24
N GLY A 186 10.31 -30.39 8.02
CA GLY A 186 9.50 -29.82 9.09
C GLY A 186 9.96 -28.46 9.59
N LEU A 187 10.98 -27.86 8.97
CA LEU A 187 11.46 -26.52 9.24
C LEU A 187 10.34 -25.48 9.06
N GLU A 188 9.62 -25.51 7.92
CA GLU A 188 8.47 -24.63 7.66
C GLU A 188 7.48 -24.68 8.84
N ARG A 189 7.09 -25.89 9.27
CA ARG A 189 6.17 -26.08 10.39
C ARG A 189 6.71 -25.48 11.69
N SER A 190 7.98 -25.72 11.98
CA SER A 190 8.62 -25.27 13.22
C SER A 190 8.68 -23.75 13.33
N VAL A 191 9.03 -23.06 12.23
CA VAL A 191 9.05 -21.60 12.18
C VAL A 191 7.62 -21.03 12.21
N LEU A 192 6.68 -21.61 11.45
CA LEU A 192 5.29 -21.14 11.44
C LEU A 192 4.59 -21.35 12.78
N ALA A 193 5.01 -22.34 13.61
CA ALA A 193 4.52 -22.47 14.97
C ALA A 193 4.86 -21.27 15.86
N ARG A 194 5.85 -20.45 15.48
CA ARG A 194 6.23 -19.19 16.15
C ARG A 194 5.52 -17.97 15.54
N SER A 195 4.68 -18.18 14.53
CA SER A 195 3.88 -17.14 13.86
C SER A 195 2.37 -17.46 13.97
N PRO A 196 1.80 -17.46 15.19
CA PRO A 196 0.36 -17.67 15.38
C PRO A 196 -0.45 -16.53 14.73
N ALA A 197 -1.77 -16.69 14.63
CA ALA A 197 -2.65 -15.71 13.96
C ALA A 197 -2.49 -14.28 14.48
N ARG A 198 -2.20 -14.10 15.78
CA ARG A 198 -1.92 -12.78 16.36
C ARG A 198 -0.67 -12.08 15.78
N ASN A 199 0.23 -12.81 15.16
CA ASN A 199 1.46 -12.31 14.54
C ASN A 199 1.33 -12.15 13.02
N VAL A 200 0.17 -12.44 12.47
CA VAL A 200 -0.12 -12.28 11.03
C VAL A 200 -0.78 -10.92 10.79
N ARG A 201 -0.35 -10.20 9.75
CA ARG A 201 -0.89 -8.90 9.37
C ARG A 201 -1.38 -8.92 7.92
N PRO A 202 -2.37 -8.10 7.57
CA PRO A 202 -2.86 -8.00 6.20
C PRO A 202 -1.76 -7.58 5.21
N LYS A 203 -0.79 -6.78 5.64
CA LYS A 203 0.34 -6.33 4.82
C LYS A 203 1.64 -6.31 5.63
N SER A 204 2.75 -6.55 4.94
CA SER A 204 4.08 -6.68 5.54
C SER A 204 4.59 -5.40 6.22
N SER A 205 4.19 -4.22 5.74
CA SER A 205 4.54 -2.94 6.38
C SER A 205 4.04 -2.79 7.80
N ASP A 206 2.95 -3.46 8.17
CA ASP A 206 2.37 -3.40 9.53
C ASP A 206 3.23 -4.13 10.57
N LEU A 207 4.12 -5.03 10.12
CA LEU A 207 5.05 -5.76 10.99
C LEU A 207 6.15 -4.86 11.57
N VAL A 208 6.48 -3.75 10.89
CA VAL A 208 7.52 -2.80 11.33
C VAL A 208 7.20 -2.25 12.72
N ALA A 209 5.98 -1.76 12.92
CA ALA A 209 5.57 -1.21 14.21
C ALA A 209 5.61 -2.26 15.33
N LEU A 210 5.28 -3.51 15.03
CA LEU A 210 5.31 -4.60 16.01
C LEU A 210 6.74 -4.98 16.41
N LEU A 211 7.68 -4.99 15.44
CA LEU A 211 9.12 -5.17 15.72
C LEU A 211 9.66 -4.04 16.58
N GLN A 212 9.37 -2.79 16.22
CA GLN A 212 9.82 -1.61 16.95
C GLN A 212 9.25 -1.54 18.39
N ALA A 213 8.02 -2.04 18.57
CA ALA A 213 7.38 -2.14 19.88
C ALA A 213 7.84 -3.36 20.71
N GLY A 214 8.68 -4.25 20.15
CA GLY A 214 9.11 -5.49 20.83
C GLY A 214 8.02 -6.54 20.97
N ALA A 215 6.90 -6.41 20.22
CA ALA A 215 5.84 -7.40 20.18
C ALA A 215 6.20 -8.61 19.29
N LEU A 216 7.15 -8.43 18.39
CA LEU A 216 7.77 -9.45 17.57
C LEU A 216 9.29 -9.40 17.76
N ASP A 217 9.94 -10.55 17.66
CA ASP A 217 11.40 -10.65 17.63
C ASP A 217 11.91 -10.56 16.19
N TYR A 218 11.28 -11.28 15.28
CA TYR A 218 11.66 -11.37 13.87
C TYR A 218 10.45 -11.24 12.97
N ALA A 219 10.66 -10.72 11.76
CA ALA A 219 9.65 -10.72 10.72
C ALA A 219 10.27 -11.01 9.36
N PHE A 220 9.55 -11.77 8.54
CA PHE A 220 9.85 -11.84 7.11
C PHE A 220 9.48 -10.52 6.45
N ALA A 221 10.43 -9.87 5.83
CA ALA A 221 10.27 -8.56 5.23
C ALA A 221 10.98 -8.45 3.89
N TYR A 222 10.63 -7.44 3.13
CA TYR A 222 11.45 -7.02 2.00
C TYR A 222 12.62 -6.17 2.51
N GLU A 223 13.79 -6.30 1.87
CA GLU A 223 14.98 -5.52 2.24
C GLU A 223 14.69 -4.01 2.21
N SER A 224 13.95 -3.52 1.19
CA SER A 224 13.57 -2.12 1.10
C SER A 224 12.80 -1.62 2.31
N VAL A 225 11.88 -2.44 2.85
CA VAL A 225 11.08 -2.12 4.04
C VAL A 225 11.97 -2.09 5.29
N ALA A 226 12.81 -3.11 5.49
CA ALA A 226 13.71 -3.16 6.63
C ALA A 226 14.67 -1.95 6.63
N ARG A 227 15.24 -1.63 5.47
CA ARG A 227 16.14 -0.49 5.27
C ARG A 227 15.46 0.84 5.55
N SER A 228 14.30 1.09 4.96
CA SER A 228 13.58 2.36 5.11
C SER A 228 13.06 2.59 6.53
N ALA A 229 12.78 1.50 7.26
CA ALA A 229 12.32 1.55 8.65
C ALA A 229 13.47 1.64 9.68
N GLY A 230 14.75 1.62 9.23
CA GLY A 230 15.92 1.62 10.12
C GLY A 230 16.05 0.35 10.97
N LEU A 231 15.43 -0.75 10.55
CA LEU A 231 15.54 -2.05 11.22
C LEU A 231 16.88 -2.69 10.89
N ARG A 232 17.37 -3.55 11.78
CA ARG A 232 18.40 -4.53 11.43
C ARG A 232 17.78 -5.64 10.60
N TRP A 233 18.57 -6.24 9.73
CA TRP A 233 18.13 -7.43 8.99
C TRP A 233 19.27 -8.39 8.74
N LEU A 234 18.89 -9.66 8.65
CA LEU A 234 19.76 -10.71 8.16
C LEU A 234 19.46 -10.92 6.67
N ALA A 235 20.47 -10.75 5.82
CA ALA A 235 20.39 -11.13 4.42
C ALA A 235 20.33 -12.67 4.32
N LEU A 236 19.35 -13.18 3.58
CA LEU A 236 19.23 -14.59 3.27
C LEU A 236 20.18 -14.96 2.12
N PRO A 237 20.62 -16.22 2.03
CA PRO A 237 21.36 -16.69 0.85
C PRO A 237 20.56 -16.45 -0.45
N SER A 238 21.25 -16.06 -1.52
CA SER A 238 20.60 -15.79 -2.83
C SER A 238 19.86 -16.99 -3.42
N SER A 239 20.12 -18.20 -2.94
CA SER A 239 19.39 -19.43 -3.31
C SER A 239 17.95 -19.47 -2.78
N ILE A 240 17.58 -18.63 -1.80
CA ILE A 240 16.26 -18.65 -1.13
C ILE A 240 15.63 -17.25 -0.96
N ASP A 241 16.38 -16.16 -1.18
CA ASP A 241 15.93 -14.79 -0.92
C ASP A 241 14.96 -14.23 -1.97
N LEU A 242 14.76 -14.93 -3.08
CA LEU A 242 13.92 -14.54 -4.21
C LEU A 242 14.39 -13.22 -4.88
N GLY A 243 15.68 -12.88 -4.80
CA GLY A 243 16.22 -11.62 -5.33
C GLY A 243 17.07 -11.76 -6.58
N ASP A 244 17.46 -12.97 -6.98
CA ASP A 244 18.43 -13.24 -8.05
C ASP A 244 17.75 -13.79 -9.32
N GLU A 245 17.75 -13.03 -10.39
CA GLU A 245 17.20 -13.41 -11.70
C GLU A 245 17.80 -14.72 -12.24
N ALA A 246 19.09 -14.94 -12.02
CA ALA A 246 19.76 -16.15 -12.49
C ALA A 246 19.27 -17.44 -11.79
N ARG A 247 18.54 -17.28 -10.68
CA ARG A 247 17.99 -18.40 -9.87
C ARG A 247 16.50 -18.62 -10.06
N ALA A 248 15.86 -18.01 -11.03
CA ALA A 248 14.43 -18.16 -11.26
C ALA A 248 13.99 -19.63 -11.34
N ALA A 249 14.75 -20.48 -12.04
CA ALA A 249 14.47 -21.92 -12.12
C ALA A 249 14.61 -22.67 -10.78
N ASP A 250 15.53 -22.24 -9.91
CA ASP A 250 15.68 -22.80 -8.58
C ASP A 250 14.51 -22.40 -7.68
N TYR A 251 14.10 -21.14 -7.70
CA TYR A 251 12.97 -20.62 -6.95
C TYR A 251 11.67 -21.33 -7.34
N ALA A 252 11.45 -21.57 -8.65
CA ALA A 252 10.25 -22.24 -9.16
C ALA A 252 10.04 -23.67 -8.63
N ARG A 253 11.03 -24.26 -7.99
CA ARG A 253 10.91 -25.58 -7.32
C ARG A 253 10.07 -25.52 -6.04
N ALA A 254 9.85 -24.34 -5.47
CA ALA A 254 8.91 -24.12 -4.39
C ALA A 254 7.61 -23.55 -4.94
N ALA A 255 6.48 -24.02 -4.42
CA ALA A 255 5.17 -23.52 -4.81
C ALA A 255 4.22 -23.50 -3.62
N VAL A 256 3.31 -22.56 -3.58
CA VAL A 256 2.25 -22.41 -2.57
C VAL A 256 0.90 -22.20 -3.23
N ARG A 257 -0.17 -22.64 -2.57
CA ARG A 257 -1.54 -22.34 -3.00
C ARG A 257 -2.04 -21.13 -2.22
N VAL A 258 -2.58 -20.17 -2.93
CA VAL A 258 -3.24 -18.96 -2.38
C VAL A 258 -4.64 -18.82 -2.97
N ALA A 259 -5.49 -18.01 -2.34
CA ALA A 259 -6.81 -17.72 -2.88
C ALA A 259 -6.72 -17.10 -4.28
N GLY A 260 -7.57 -17.56 -5.20
CA GLY A 260 -7.66 -17.09 -6.58
C GLY A 260 -8.46 -15.81 -6.74
N ALA A 261 -8.89 -15.54 -7.99
CA ALA A 261 -9.64 -14.34 -8.36
C ALA A 261 -11.09 -14.33 -7.86
N SER A 262 -11.68 -15.50 -7.60
CA SER A 262 -13.05 -15.64 -7.13
C SER A 262 -13.11 -16.40 -5.80
N PRO A 263 -14.14 -16.18 -4.96
CA PRO A 263 -14.33 -16.96 -3.75
C PRO A 263 -14.37 -18.46 -4.04
N GLY A 264 -13.56 -19.23 -3.31
CA GLY A 264 -13.41 -20.67 -3.52
C GLY A 264 -12.34 -21.09 -4.53
N ASP A 265 -11.87 -20.21 -5.38
CA ASP A 265 -10.76 -20.45 -6.29
C ASP A 265 -9.41 -20.45 -5.57
N SER A 266 -8.46 -21.17 -6.12
CA SER A 266 -7.07 -21.11 -5.68
C SER A 266 -6.12 -21.13 -6.86
N ILE A 267 -5.06 -20.36 -6.75
CA ILE A 267 -3.95 -20.37 -7.70
C ILE A 267 -2.71 -20.95 -7.03
N THR A 268 -1.88 -21.59 -7.82
CA THR A 268 -0.55 -22.02 -7.39
C THR A 268 0.46 -20.96 -7.77
N VAL A 269 1.12 -20.37 -6.77
CA VAL A 269 2.22 -19.42 -6.96
C VAL A 269 3.52 -20.17 -6.83
N HIS A 270 4.36 -20.09 -7.85
CA HIS A 270 5.72 -20.62 -7.82
C HIS A 270 6.69 -19.53 -7.33
N GLY A 271 7.82 -19.97 -6.77
CA GLY A 271 8.90 -19.05 -6.44
C GLY A 271 9.45 -18.40 -7.71
N ALA A 272 9.68 -17.10 -7.65
CA ALA A 272 10.23 -16.29 -8.72
C ALA A 272 11.02 -15.10 -8.14
N PRO A 273 11.89 -14.44 -8.92
CA PRO A 273 12.47 -13.17 -8.55
C PRO A 273 11.39 -12.12 -8.22
N ILE A 274 11.68 -11.24 -7.28
CA ILE A 274 10.71 -10.27 -6.80
C ILE A 274 10.73 -9.03 -7.68
N HIS A 275 9.64 -8.81 -8.43
CA HIS A 275 9.40 -7.65 -9.25
C HIS A 275 8.24 -6.81 -8.74
N TYR A 276 8.45 -5.50 -8.68
CA TYR A 276 7.40 -4.52 -8.48
C TYR A 276 6.94 -3.98 -9.83
N ALA A 277 5.64 -3.95 -10.02
CA ALA A 277 5.06 -3.45 -11.25
C ALA A 277 3.98 -2.40 -10.97
N LEU A 278 3.71 -1.55 -11.97
CA LEU A 278 2.65 -0.54 -11.93
C LEU A 278 1.90 -0.47 -13.26
N ALA A 279 0.65 -0.01 -13.18
CA ALA A 279 -0.22 0.14 -14.34
C ALA A 279 -1.32 1.21 -14.09
N VAL A 280 -1.86 1.73 -15.18
CA VAL A 280 -3.10 2.51 -15.18
C VAL A 280 -4.24 1.55 -15.54
N PRO A 281 -5.27 1.41 -14.67
CA PRO A 281 -6.42 0.55 -14.98
C PRO A 281 -7.24 1.08 -16.16
N LEU A 282 -7.82 0.16 -16.95
CA LEU A 282 -8.63 0.48 -18.13
C LEU A 282 -9.83 1.38 -17.83
N ARG A 283 -10.38 1.28 -16.60
CA ARG A 283 -11.53 2.08 -16.15
C ARG A 283 -11.15 3.13 -15.10
N ALA A 284 -9.89 3.58 -15.10
CA ALA A 284 -9.42 4.62 -14.20
C ALA A 284 -10.27 5.88 -14.36
N PRO A 285 -10.85 6.44 -13.27
CA PRO A 285 -11.68 7.64 -13.33
C PRO A 285 -10.96 8.85 -13.95
N HIS A 286 -9.66 8.97 -13.70
CA HIS A 286 -8.80 10.05 -14.21
C HIS A 286 -7.59 9.45 -14.95
N ALA A 287 -7.85 8.59 -15.96
CA ALA A 287 -6.82 7.83 -16.69
C ALA A 287 -5.65 8.71 -17.18
N ALA A 288 -5.95 9.89 -17.76
CA ALA A 288 -4.92 10.81 -18.24
C ALA A 288 -3.99 11.32 -17.12
N GLU A 289 -4.52 11.47 -15.90
CA GLU A 289 -3.71 11.87 -14.73
C GLU A 289 -2.90 10.67 -14.21
N GLY A 290 -3.51 9.48 -14.21
CA GLY A 290 -2.82 8.24 -13.90
C GLY A 290 -1.63 7.99 -14.84
N GLU A 291 -1.79 8.21 -16.14
CA GLU A 291 -0.73 8.13 -17.14
C GLU A 291 0.40 9.15 -16.87
N ARG A 292 0.06 10.41 -16.59
CA ARG A 292 1.07 11.43 -16.24
C ARG A 292 1.85 11.08 -14.98
N LEU A 293 1.17 10.56 -13.96
CA LEU A 293 1.82 10.11 -12.74
C LEU A 293 2.70 8.89 -12.99
N ARG A 294 2.25 7.90 -13.77
CA ARG A 294 3.06 6.77 -14.19
C ARG A 294 4.35 7.24 -14.86
N ASP A 295 4.22 8.11 -15.85
CA ASP A 295 5.37 8.62 -16.61
C ASP A 295 6.34 9.42 -15.71
N PHE A 296 5.81 10.17 -14.74
CA PHE A 296 6.63 10.84 -13.74
C PHE A 296 7.40 9.86 -12.87
N LEU A 297 6.75 8.82 -12.33
CA LEU A 297 7.41 7.80 -11.51
C LEU A 297 8.52 7.06 -12.27
N LEU A 298 8.32 6.82 -13.57
CA LEU A 298 9.28 6.17 -14.45
C LEU A 298 10.34 7.13 -15.02
N SER A 299 10.19 8.44 -14.84
CA SER A 299 11.16 9.44 -15.27
C SER A 299 12.48 9.38 -14.47
N PRO A 300 13.59 9.99 -14.95
CA PRO A 300 14.83 10.06 -14.18
C PRO A 300 14.67 10.65 -12.78
N ILE A 301 13.74 11.61 -12.61
CA ILE A 301 13.46 12.24 -11.32
C ILE A 301 12.71 11.28 -10.42
N GLY A 302 11.62 10.69 -10.91
CA GLY A 302 10.84 9.70 -10.16
C GLY A 302 11.71 8.52 -9.72
N ARG A 303 12.47 7.93 -10.64
CA ARG A 303 13.39 6.82 -10.35
C ARG A 303 14.41 7.17 -9.26
N ARG A 304 15.01 8.36 -9.30
CA ARG A 304 15.93 8.82 -8.24
C ARG A 304 15.24 8.88 -6.88
N LEU A 305 14.03 9.43 -6.82
CA LEU A 305 13.26 9.52 -5.57
C LEU A 305 12.88 8.13 -5.04
N LEU A 306 12.48 7.21 -5.92
CA LEU A 306 12.18 5.82 -5.55
C LEU A 306 13.43 5.10 -5.03
N THR A 307 14.60 5.30 -5.66
CA THR A 307 15.88 4.75 -5.18
C THR A 307 16.28 5.33 -3.83
N GLN A 308 16.12 6.63 -3.62
CA GLN A 308 16.34 7.28 -2.33
C GLN A 308 15.38 6.75 -1.26
N GLY A 309 14.16 6.37 -1.64
CA GLY A 309 13.18 5.67 -0.80
C GLY A 309 13.52 4.19 -0.52
N GLY A 310 14.63 3.69 -1.03
CA GLY A 310 15.15 2.34 -0.72
C GLY A 310 14.82 1.25 -1.74
N LEU A 311 14.18 1.57 -2.87
CA LEU A 311 13.91 0.59 -3.93
C LEU A 311 15.14 0.35 -4.82
N ASP A 312 15.32 -0.89 -5.25
CA ASP A 312 16.20 -1.25 -6.37
C ASP A 312 15.44 -1.05 -7.69
N VAL A 313 15.56 0.18 -8.24
CA VAL A 313 14.82 0.59 -9.45
C VAL A 313 15.51 0.04 -10.69
N VAL A 314 14.76 -0.73 -11.48
CA VAL A 314 15.30 -1.27 -12.75
C VAL A 314 15.39 -0.18 -13.81
N SER A 315 16.42 -0.27 -14.65
CA SER A 315 16.54 0.59 -15.82
C SER A 315 15.33 0.40 -16.74
N ALA A 316 14.90 1.46 -17.45
CA ALA A 316 13.94 1.28 -18.53
C ALA A 316 14.55 0.36 -19.59
N PRO A 317 13.73 -0.54 -20.18
CA PRO A 317 14.18 -1.30 -21.34
C PRO A 317 14.56 -0.39 -22.51
#